data_a264f6bb5c274b576ae19d78b9f13532
#
_entry.id   a264f6bb5c274b576ae19d78b9f13532
#
_cell.length_a   1.000
_cell.length_b   1.000
_cell.length_c   1.000
_cell.angle_alpha   90.00
_cell.angle_beta   90.00
_cell.angle_gamma   90.00
#
_symmetry.space_group_name_H-M   'P 1'
#
loop_
_entity.id
_entity.type
_entity.pdbx_description
1 polymer ?
#
loop_
_entity_poly.entity_id
_entity_poly.type
_entity_poly.pdbx_seq_one_letter_code
_entity_poly.pdbx_strand_id
1 'polypeptide(L)'
;MKRKINKIARDTNLFLLNFLSKQKKTELIKPIKYALFPGGKKIRSKLIVDIGKIFKIKYQNLIQIGAAVECIHTYSLIHDDLPCMDNDSLRRGKLSSHKKYGESTAILAGNSLLTLAFEILSQNNFKLDDKIKIKLVKLISECSGHSGIAGGQHSDLSFERKKISLKKIVEMQIKKTGKLFSFCSMAPVIISKKNNHLKKFDKIGSDIGLLFQIADDLIDYAGKTKKVGKKTKKDLKKGKATLISLLGRKNTIKYGHKLKLTIFNKLNAFGKKADDLKDTVNYILERNK
;
A
#
# COMPACT_ATOMS: atom_id res chain seq x y z
N MET A 1 8.58 15.74 -9.14
CA MET A 1 7.84 14.61 -8.56
C MET A 1 8.00 13.31 -9.36
N LYS A 2 7.56 13.23 -10.63
CA LYS A 2 7.61 12.00 -11.46
C LYS A 2 9.01 11.34 -11.52
N ARG A 3 10.09 12.11 -11.73
CA ARG A 3 11.48 11.57 -11.74
C ARG A 3 11.84 10.87 -10.42
N LYS A 4 11.49 11.45 -9.26
CA LYS A 4 11.76 10.85 -7.93
C LYS A 4 10.98 9.55 -7.74
N ILE A 5 9.71 9.50 -8.14
CA ILE A 5 8.87 8.28 -8.10
C ILE A 5 9.50 7.19 -8.96
N ASN A 6 9.82 7.49 -10.23
CA ASN A 6 10.38 6.52 -11.17
C ASN A 6 11.72 5.95 -10.69
N LYS A 7 12.59 6.81 -10.11
CA LYS A 7 13.88 6.35 -9.53
C LYS A 7 13.64 5.35 -8.40
N ILE A 8 12.79 5.67 -7.43
CA ILE A 8 12.51 4.80 -6.29
C ILE A 8 11.84 3.50 -6.74
N ALA A 9 10.90 3.57 -7.69
CA ALA A 9 10.27 2.38 -8.25
C ALA A 9 11.27 1.46 -8.95
N ARG A 10 12.18 2.02 -9.75
CA ARG A 10 13.27 1.27 -10.38
C ARG A 10 14.19 0.62 -9.35
N ASP A 11 14.65 1.39 -8.35
CA ASP A 11 15.61 0.91 -7.36
C ASP A 11 14.97 -0.18 -6.47
N THR A 12 13.67 -0.05 -6.12
CA THR A 12 12.90 -1.10 -5.44
C THR A 12 12.78 -2.37 -6.30
N ASN A 13 12.50 -2.22 -7.59
CA ASN A 13 12.41 -3.36 -8.51
C ASN A 13 13.78 -4.05 -8.69
N LEU A 14 14.87 -3.30 -8.79
CA LEU A 14 16.22 -3.85 -8.87
C LEU A 14 16.57 -4.66 -7.61
N PHE A 15 16.25 -4.12 -6.43
CA PHE A 15 16.42 -4.88 -5.19
C PHE A 15 15.66 -6.21 -5.22
N LEU A 16 14.37 -6.18 -5.59
CA LEU A 16 13.54 -7.38 -5.66
C LEU A 16 14.01 -8.37 -6.72
N LEU A 17 14.47 -7.92 -7.88
CA LEU A 17 15.04 -8.77 -8.90
C LEU A 17 16.30 -9.49 -8.39
N ASN A 18 17.23 -8.74 -7.77
CA ASN A 18 18.43 -9.30 -7.18
C ASN A 18 18.14 -10.26 -6.03
N PHE A 19 17.12 -9.94 -5.21
CA PHE A 19 16.69 -10.81 -4.13
C PHE A 19 16.16 -12.14 -4.66
N LEU A 20 15.21 -12.09 -5.61
CA LEU A 20 14.60 -13.27 -6.21
C LEU A 20 15.57 -14.10 -7.08
N SER A 21 16.65 -13.49 -7.62
CA SER A 21 17.66 -14.24 -8.38
C SER A 21 18.51 -15.16 -7.51
N LYS A 22 18.61 -14.87 -6.21
CA LYS A 22 19.34 -15.65 -5.22
C LYS A 22 18.49 -16.75 -4.54
N GLN A 23 17.18 -16.73 -4.76
CA GLN A 23 16.27 -17.75 -4.23
C GLN A 23 16.41 -19.06 -5.02
N LYS A 24 16.08 -20.18 -4.37
CA LYS A 24 15.98 -21.49 -5.06
C LYS A 24 15.00 -21.37 -6.22
N LYS A 25 15.40 -21.89 -7.39
CA LYS A 25 14.54 -21.91 -8.58
C LYS A 25 13.37 -22.88 -8.36
N THR A 26 12.17 -22.34 -8.29
CA THR A 26 10.91 -23.10 -8.24
C THR A 26 9.96 -22.54 -9.31
N GLU A 27 8.96 -23.32 -9.70
CA GLU A 27 7.97 -22.87 -10.68
C GLU A 27 7.14 -21.66 -10.17
N LEU A 28 7.03 -21.47 -8.85
CA LEU A 28 6.36 -20.31 -8.25
C LEU A 28 7.06 -18.97 -8.52
N ILE A 29 8.34 -18.97 -8.85
CA ILE A 29 9.08 -17.73 -9.17
C ILE A 29 8.48 -17.01 -10.39
N LYS A 30 7.96 -17.74 -11.39
CA LYS A 30 7.32 -17.15 -12.57
C LYS A 30 6.07 -16.34 -12.21
N PRO A 31 5.03 -16.91 -11.53
CA PRO A 31 3.85 -16.15 -11.11
C PRO A 31 4.16 -15.04 -10.10
N ILE A 32 5.12 -15.24 -9.18
CA ILE A 32 5.59 -14.18 -8.27
C ILE A 32 6.12 -12.98 -9.07
N LYS A 33 7.06 -13.19 -10.00
CA LYS A 33 7.60 -12.13 -10.86
C LYS A 33 6.52 -11.48 -11.71
N TYR A 34 5.60 -12.27 -12.24
CA TYR A 34 4.49 -11.79 -13.05
C TYR A 34 3.61 -10.79 -12.28
N ALA A 35 3.31 -11.05 -11.02
CA ALA A 35 2.49 -10.15 -10.20
C ALA A 35 3.26 -8.94 -9.67
N LEU A 36 4.55 -9.12 -9.32
CA LEU A 36 5.36 -8.13 -8.61
C LEU A 36 5.88 -7.01 -9.52
N PHE A 37 6.25 -7.34 -10.77
CA PHE A 37 6.94 -6.41 -11.68
C PHE A 37 6.08 -5.67 -12.70
N PRO A 38 4.81 -6.00 -13.01
CA PRO A 38 4.04 -5.23 -13.97
C PRO A 38 3.67 -3.87 -13.39
N GLY A 39 4.39 -2.84 -13.79
CA GLY A 39 4.01 -1.45 -13.58
C GLY A 39 3.82 -1.07 -12.10
N GLY A 40 3.20 0.09 -11.90
CA GLY A 40 2.92 0.61 -10.57
C GLY A 40 3.95 1.65 -10.16
N LYS A 41 3.45 2.68 -9.48
CA LYS A 41 4.24 3.85 -9.08
C LYS A 41 5.01 3.62 -7.79
N LYS A 42 4.88 2.46 -7.15
CA LYS A 42 5.51 2.12 -5.87
C LYS A 42 5.39 3.24 -4.82
N ILE A 43 4.17 3.78 -4.67
CA ILE A 43 3.90 4.94 -3.79
C ILE A 43 4.23 4.64 -2.32
N ARG A 44 4.07 3.39 -1.88
CA ARG A 44 4.41 2.96 -0.53
C ARG A 44 5.92 3.03 -0.29
N SER A 45 6.72 2.55 -1.24
CA SER A 45 8.19 2.69 -1.20
C SER A 45 8.60 4.16 -1.25
N LYS A 46 7.91 4.99 -2.06
CA LYS A 46 8.15 6.45 -2.09
C LYS A 46 7.90 7.09 -0.74
N LEU A 47 6.82 6.75 -0.07
CA LEU A 47 6.47 7.26 1.27
C LEU A 47 7.56 6.92 2.30
N ILE A 48 8.04 5.67 2.30
CA ILE A 48 9.14 5.22 3.18
C ILE A 48 10.38 6.08 2.95
N VAL A 49 10.73 6.36 1.70
CA VAL A 49 11.90 7.16 1.35
C VAL A 49 11.74 8.61 1.79
N ASP A 50 10.55 9.21 1.59
CA ASP A 50 10.31 10.60 1.96
C ASP A 50 10.41 10.80 3.48
N ILE A 51 9.81 9.90 4.25
CA ILE A 51 9.87 9.95 5.71
C ILE A 51 11.28 9.61 6.19
N GLY A 52 11.93 8.62 5.56
CA GLY A 52 13.31 8.25 5.88
C GLY A 52 14.30 9.40 5.72
N LYS A 53 14.08 10.29 4.76
CA LYS A 53 14.87 11.52 4.60
C LYS A 53 14.69 12.48 5.76
N ILE A 54 13.48 12.63 6.31
CA ILE A 54 13.21 13.47 7.49
C ILE A 54 14.09 13.00 8.65
N PHE A 55 14.25 11.70 8.80
CA PHE A 55 15.02 11.07 9.88
C PHE A 55 16.45 10.68 9.49
N LYS A 56 16.94 11.10 8.33
CA LYS A 56 18.31 10.85 7.84
C LYS A 56 18.69 9.36 7.76
N ILE A 57 17.76 8.49 7.39
CA ILE A 57 18.00 7.05 7.25
C ILE A 57 18.69 6.76 5.91
N LYS A 58 19.64 5.81 5.92
CA LYS A 58 20.34 5.35 4.70
C LYS A 58 19.37 4.87 3.64
N TYR A 59 19.51 5.39 2.42
CA TYR A 59 18.61 5.11 1.30
C TYR A 59 18.42 3.61 1.01
N GLN A 60 19.51 2.84 1.07
CA GLN A 60 19.47 1.39 0.84
C GLN A 60 18.53 0.66 1.82
N ASN A 61 18.56 1.03 3.11
CA ASN A 61 17.67 0.47 4.11
C ASN A 61 16.19 0.79 3.79
N LEU A 62 15.93 2.00 3.30
CA LEU A 62 14.57 2.42 2.92
C LEU A 62 14.06 1.65 1.70
N ILE A 63 14.92 1.37 0.70
CA ILE A 63 14.58 0.56 -0.46
C ILE A 63 14.29 -0.88 -0.06
N GLN A 64 15.07 -1.48 0.85
CA GLN A 64 14.83 -2.84 1.33
C GLN A 64 13.48 -2.95 2.06
N ILE A 65 13.14 -1.99 2.94
CA ILE A 65 11.81 -1.95 3.58
C ILE A 65 10.72 -1.75 2.53
N GLY A 66 10.95 -0.86 1.56
CA GLY A 66 10.03 -0.64 0.44
C GLY A 66 9.76 -1.94 -0.34
N ALA A 67 10.79 -2.75 -0.57
CA ALA A 67 10.67 -4.04 -1.23
C ALA A 67 9.77 -5.01 -0.44
N ALA A 68 9.96 -5.12 0.87
CA ALA A 68 9.10 -5.93 1.74
C ALA A 68 7.64 -5.48 1.69
N VAL A 69 7.39 -4.17 1.76
CA VAL A 69 6.04 -3.61 1.66
C VAL A 69 5.39 -3.89 0.30
N GLU A 70 6.15 -3.85 -0.78
CA GLU A 70 5.61 -4.16 -2.11
C GLU A 70 5.29 -5.66 -2.27
N CYS A 71 5.99 -6.56 -1.57
CA CYS A 71 5.61 -7.96 -1.48
C CYS A 71 4.25 -8.11 -0.77
N ILE A 72 4.07 -7.48 0.41
CA ILE A 72 2.78 -7.47 1.12
C ILE A 72 1.66 -6.90 0.24
N HIS A 73 1.90 -5.76 -0.41
CA HIS A 73 0.90 -5.16 -1.28
C HIS A 73 0.55 -6.05 -2.47
N THR A 74 1.54 -6.74 -3.04
CA THR A 74 1.30 -7.59 -4.21
C THR A 74 0.55 -8.86 -3.84
N TYR A 75 0.87 -9.50 -2.70
CA TYR A 75 0.10 -10.65 -2.24
C TYR A 75 -1.37 -10.27 -2.03
N SER A 76 -1.65 -9.12 -1.38
CA SER A 76 -3.03 -8.71 -1.17
C SER A 76 -3.79 -8.52 -2.49
N LEU A 77 -3.15 -7.93 -3.51
CA LEU A 77 -3.76 -7.78 -4.83
C LEU A 77 -4.04 -9.13 -5.53
N ILE A 78 -3.11 -10.11 -5.41
CA ILE A 78 -3.33 -11.44 -6.00
C ILE A 78 -4.54 -12.11 -5.36
N HIS A 79 -4.65 -12.04 -4.02
CA HIS A 79 -5.75 -12.67 -3.30
C HIS A 79 -7.07 -11.91 -3.50
N ASP A 80 -7.04 -10.57 -3.52
CA ASP A 80 -8.21 -9.76 -3.81
C ASP A 80 -8.81 -10.09 -5.20
N ASP A 81 -7.98 -10.44 -6.20
CA ASP A 81 -8.41 -10.77 -7.56
C ASP A 81 -9.08 -12.13 -7.69
N LEU A 82 -8.97 -13.04 -6.71
CA LEU A 82 -9.51 -14.41 -6.78
C LEU A 82 -11.04 -14.43 -6.98
N PRO A 83 -11.60 -15.50 -7.59
CA PRO A 83 -13.04 -15.62 -7.79
C PRO A 83 -13.87 -15.53 -6.51
N CYS A 84 -13.36 -16.07 -5.39
CA CYS A 84 -14.01 -16.01 -4.07
C CYS A 84 -13.91 -14.64 -3.39
N MET A 85 -13.21 -13.67 -4.00
CA MET A 85 -13.02 -12.31 -3.52
C MET A 85 -13.63 -11.30 -4.51
N ASP A 86 -12.80 -10.48 -5.16
CA ASP A 86 -13.27 -9.47 -6.11
C ASP A 86 -13.56 -10.02 -7.51
N ASN A 87 -13.13 -11.24 -7.83
CA ASN A 87 -13.26 -11.90 -9.14
C ASN A 87 -12.80 -10.99 -10.30
N ASP A 88 -11.60 -10.42 -10.18
CA ASP A 88 -11.05 -9.49 -11.16
C ASP A 88 -10.23 -10.23 -12.21
N SER A 89 -10.66 -10.17 -13.47
CA SER A 89 -9.96 -10.81 -14.60
C SER A 89 -8.71 -10.04 -15.04
N LEU A 90 -8.62 -8.75 -14.76
CA LEU A 90 -7.52 -7.87 -15.18
C LEU A 90 -6.93 -7.09 -14.02
N ARG A 91 -5.59 -7.05 -13.95
CA ARG A 91 -4.83 -6.21 -13.03
C ARG A 91 -3.76 -5.42 -13.78
N ARG A 92 -3.80 -4.09 -13.70
CA ARG A 92 -2.84 -3.20 -14.39
C ARG A 92 -2.74 -3.46 -15.90
N GLY A 93 -3.87 -3.75 -16.55
CA GLY A 93 -3.95 -4.01 -17.99
C GLY A 93 -3.50 -5.41 -18.43
N LYS A 94 -3.16 -6.32 -17.50
CA LYS A 94 -2.81 -7.71 -17.77
C LYS A 94 -3.80 -8.63 -17.08
N LEU A 95 -3.86 -9.91 -17.51
CA LEU A 95 -4.65 -10.92 -16.82
C LEU A 95 -4.24 -10.99 -15.34
N SER A 96 -5.21 -11.13 -14.43
CA SER A 96 -4.94 -11.43 -13.03
C SER A 96 -4.22 -12.77 -12.88
N SER A 97 -3.52 -12.98 -11.76
CA SER A 97 -2.68 -14.17 -11.56
C SER A 97 -3.48 -15.46 -11.66
N HIS A 98 -4.70 -15.51 -11.10
CA HIS A 98 -5.55 -16.71 -11.17
C HIS A 98 -6.05 -17.01 -12.59
N LYS A 99 -6.27 -15.98 -13.42
CA LYS A 99 -6.64 -16.17 -14.83
C LYS A 99 -5.49 -16.66 -15.69
N LYS A 100 -4.24 -16.34 -15.31
CA LYS A 100 -3.06 -16.73 -16.07
C LYS A 100 -2.45 -18.05 -15.63
N TYR A 101 -2.45 -18.35 -14.33
CA TYR A 101 -1.72 -19.48 -13.75
C TYR A 101 -2.62 -20.48 -13.00
N GLY A 102 -3.94 -20.22 -12.91
CA GLY A 102 -4.87 -20.99 -12.09
C GLY A 102 -4.94 -20.46 -10.64
N GLU A 103 -6.02 -20.82 -9.96
CA GLU A 103 -6.34 -20.32 -8.61
C GLU A 103 -5.34 -20.80 -7.56
N SER A 104 -5.04 -22.10 -7.54
CA SER A 104 -4.07 -22.67 -6.60
C SER A 104 -2.70 -22.03 -6.70
N THR A 105 -2.19 -21.83 -7.93
CA THR A 105 -0.90 -21.15 -8.16
C THR A 105 -0.95 -19.69 -7.71
N ALA A 106 -2.07 -19.00 -7.94
CA ALA A 106 -2.23 -17.62 -7.48
C ALA A 106 -2.22 -17.53 -5.94
N ILE A 107 -2.94 -18.42 -5.25
CA ILE A 107 -2.94 -18.50 -3.78
C ILE A 107 -1.52 -18.73 -3.26
N LEU A 108 -0.80 -19.72 -3.81
CA LEU A 108 0.56 -20.05 -3.37
C LEU A 108 1.57 -18.95 -3.68
N ALA A 109 1.42 -18.25 -4.82
CA ALA A 109 2.26 -17.10 -5.14
C ALA A 109 2.01 -15.92 -4.18
N GLY A 110 0.76 -15.69 -3.78
CA GLY A 110 0.41 -14.70 -2.76
C GLY A 110 1.01 -15.04 -1.40
N ASN A 111 0.84 -16.29 -0.94
CA ASN A 111 1.44 -16.76 0.32
C ASN A 111 2.97 -16.64 0.31
N SER A 112 3.61 -16.97 -0.82
CA SER A 112 5.06 -16.82 -0.96
C SER A 112 5.50 -15.36 -0.87
N LEU A 113 4.76 -14.43 -1.47
CA LEU A 113 5.05 -13.00 -1.36
C LEU A 113 4.88 -12.47 0.07
N LEU A 114 3.85 -12.95 0.79
CA LEU A 114 3.66 -12.62 2.19
C LEU A 114 4.88 -13.05 3.03
N THR A 115 5.35 -14.29 2.86
CA THR A 115 6.51 -14.82 3.60
C THR A 115 7.82 -14.16 3.18
N LEU A 116 8.02 -13.87 1.88
CA LEU A 116 9.18 -13.14 1.38
C LEU A 116 9.34 -11.74 2.01
N ALA A 117 8.24 -11.08 2.36
CA ALA A 117 8.33 -9.78 3.04
C ALA A 117 9.01 -9.90 4.42
N PHE A 118 8.73 -10.93 5.18
CA PHE A 118 9.39 -11.19 6.46
C PHE A 118 10.84 -11.60 6.27
N GLU A 119 11.12 -12.45 5.28
CA GLU A 119 12.50 -12.83 4.93
C GLU A 119 13.35 -11.62 4.57
N ILE A 120 12.84 -10.68 3.75
CA ILE A 120 13.54 -9.44 3.38
C ILE A 120 13.88 -8.60 4.63
N LEU A 121 12.98 -8.51 5.60
CA LEU A 121 13.18 -7.70 6.81
C LEU A 121 14.10 -8.37 7.85
N SER A 122 14.23 -9.70 7.83
CA SER A 122 15.03 -10.47 8.77
C SER A 122 16.44 -10.81 8.26
N GLN A 123 16.78 -10.46 7.00
CA GLN A 123 18.08 -10.83 6.41
C GLN A 123 19.29 -10.34 7.22
N ASN A 124 20.33 -11.18 7.31
CA ASN A 124 21.58 -10.84 7.99
C ASN A 124 22.31 -9.66 7.34
N ASN A 125 22.23 -9.52 6.01
CA ASN A 125 22.82 -8.41 5.28
C ASN A 125 22.03 -7.10 5.39
N PHE A 126 20.85 -7.11 5.99
CA PHE A 126 20.11 -5.91 6.34
C PHE A 126 20.80 -5.23 7.53
N LYS A 127 21.59 -4.19 7.23
CA LYS A 127 22.46 -3.51 8.21
C LYS A 127 21.68 -2.67 9.21
N LEU A 128 20.86 -3.33 10.02
CA LEU A 128 20.13 -2.78 11.16
C LEU A 128 20.33 -3.69 12.38
N ASP A 129 20.21 -3.10 13.55
CA ASP A 129 20.15 -3.80 14.83
C ASP A 129 18.99 -4.83 14.82
N ASP A 130 19.24 -6.05 15.31
CA ASP A 130 18.25 -7.13 15.28
C ASP A 130 16.99 -6.80 16.09
N LYS A 131 17.12 -6.02 17.18
CA LYS A 131 15.96 -5.50 17.92
C LYS A 131 15.09 -4.60 17.03
N ILE A 132 15.69 -3.86 16.11
CA ILE A 132 14.95 -3.05 15.12
C ILE A 132 14.29 -3.94 14.07
N LYS A 133 15.00 -4.95 13.54
CA LYS A 133 14.44 -5.91 12.59
C LYS A 133 13.21 -6.62 13.17
N ILE A 134 13.30 -7.12 14.42
CA ILE A 134 12.19 -7.75 15.12
C ILE A 134 10.99 -6.80 15.24
N LYS A 135 11.20 -5.52 15.59
CA LYS A 135 10.12 -4.53 15.66
C LYS A 135 9.46 -4.29 14.29
N LEU A 136 10.26 -4.25 13.21
CA LEU A 136 9.73 -4.09 11.86
C LEU A 136 8.92 -5.32 11.42
N VAL A 137 9.42 -6.53 11.70
CA VAL A 137 8.73 -7.80 11.42
C VAL A 137 7.41 -7.87 12.20
N LYS A 138 7.41 -7.55 13.49
CA LYS A 138 6.20 -7.50 14.32
C LYS A 138 5.19 -6.52 13.74
N LEU A 139 5.61 -5.29 13.43
CA LEU A 139 4.72 -4.24 12.95
C LEU A 139 4.11 -4.59 11.58
N ILE A 140 4.90 -5.14 10.63
CA ILE A 140 4.37 -5.51 9.31
C ILE A 140 3.41 -6.70 9.43
N SER A 141 3.64 -7.64 10.37
CA SER A 141 2.73 -8.75 10.66
C SER A 141 1.37 -8.24 11.16
N GLU A 142 1.38 -7.32 12.13
CA GLU A 142 0.16 -6.69 12.65
C GLU A 142 -0.60 -5.94 11.54
N CYS A 143 0.13 -5.20 10.68
CA CYS A 143 -0.47 -4.46 9.58
C CYS A 143 -1.03 -5.34 8.45
N SER A 144 -0.53 -6.56 8.29
CA SER A 144 -0.95 -7.50 7.24
C SER A 144 -2.06 -8.44 7.70
N GLY A 145 -2.11 -8.78 8.99
CA GLY A 145 -2.97 -9.78 9.59
C GLY A 145 -4.42 -9.33 9.83
N HIS A 146 -5.09 -10.02 10.77
CA HIS A 146 -6.51 -9.80 11.11
C HIS A 146 -6.83 -8.38 11.62
N SER A 147 -5.88 -7.72 12.26
CA SER A 147 -6.02 -6.33 12.72
C SER A 147 -5.66 -5.29 11.62
N GLY A 148 -5.18 -5.74 10.48
CA GLY A 148 -4.75 -4.94 9.34
C GLY A 148 -5.47 -5.31 8.05
N ILE A 149 -4.68 -5.55 6.97
CA ILE A 149 -5.18 -5.77 5.60
C ILE A 149 -6.21 -6.90 5.53
N ALA A 150 -5.91 -8.08 6.10
CA ALA A 150 -6.81 -9.23 6.03
C ALA A 150 -8.15 -8.95 6.71
N GLY A 151 -8.13 -8.35 7.92
CA GLY A 151 -9.36 -7.97 8.62
C GLY A 151 -10.12 -6.83 7.93
N GLY A 152 -9.40 -5.92 7.27
CA GLY A 152 -10.00 -4.86 6.45
C GLY A 152 -10.69 -5.42 5.21
N GLN A 153 -10.08 -6.38 4.52
CA GLN A 153 -10.66 -7.07 3.36
C GLN A 153 -11.89 -7.89 3.76
N HIS A 154 -11.83 -8.62 4.89
CA HIS A 154 -13.00 -9.32 5.43
C HIS A 154 -14.17 -8.36 5.69
N SER A 155 -13.91 -7.20 6.29
CA SER A 155 -14.94 -6.18 6.52
C SER A 155 -15.49 -5.61 5.21
N ASP A 156 -14.63 -5.34 4.21
CA ASP A 156 -15.03 -4.83 2.89
C ASP A 156 -16.02 -5.78 2.19
N LEU A 157 -15.73 -7.07 2.17
CA LEU A 157 -16.61 -8.10 1.63
C LEU A 157 -17.91 -8.23 2.45
N SER A 158 -17.82 -8.22 3.76
CA SER A 158 -18.99 -8.34 4.65
C SER A 158 -19.94 -7.14 4.60
N PHE A 159 -19.47 -5.99 4.12
CA PHE A 159 -20.25 -4.75 4.00
C PHE A 159 -20.95 -4.60 2.65
N GLU A 160 -20.68 -5.47 1.67
CA GLU A 160 -21.32 -5.41 0.37
C GLU A 160 -22.85 -5.45 0.50
N ARG A 161 -23.53 -4.57 -0.24
CA ARG A 161 -25.01 -4.42 -0.28
C ARG A 161 -25.66 -4.12 1.07
N LYS A 162 -24.89 -3.65 2.08
CA LYS A 162 -25.40 -3.26 3.40
C LYS A 162 -25.34 -1.76 3.60
N LYS A 163 -26.26 -1.22 4.42
CA LYS A 163 -26.18 0.16 4.91
C LYS A 163 -25.16 0.24 6.05
N ILE A 164 -24.04 0.88 5.82
CA ILE A 164 -22.93 0.96 6.76
C ILE A 164 -22.70 2.42 7.16
N SER A 165 -22.46 2.66 8.45
CA SER A 165 -22.17 4.01 8.96
C SER A 165 -20.83 4.52 8.46
N LEU A 166 -20.66 5.85 8.36
CA LEU A 166 -19.41 6.51 7.98
C LEU A 166 -18.22 6.03 8.82
N LYS A 167 -18.43 5.91 10.14
CA LYS A 167 -17.39 5.43 11.08
C LYS A 167 -16.88 4.05 10.67
N LYS A 168 -17.78 3.09 10.44
CA LYS A 168 -17.41 1.72 10.04
C LYS A 168 -16.72 1.66 8.66
N ILE A 169 -17.15 2.48 7.69
CA ILE A 169 -16.49 2.58 6.37
C ILE A 169 -15.07 3.10 6.54
N VAL A 170 -14.86 4.16 7.31
CA VAL A 170 -13.53 4.72 7.57
C VAL A 170 -12.64 3.71 8.29
N GLU A 171 -13.15 3.02 9.32
CA GLU A 171 -12.41 1.98 10.04
C GLU A 171 -11.99 0.83 9.13
N MET A 172 -12.87 0.35 8.27
CA MET A 172 -12.57 -0.68 7.26
C MET A 172 -11.49 -0.21 6.30
N GLN A 173 -11.59 1.00 5.74
CA GLN A 173 -10.59 1.55 4.82
C GLN A 173 -9.23 1.77 5.50
N ILE A 174 -9.22 2.19 6.78
CA ILE A 174 -7.99 2.28 7.57
C ILE A 174 -7.36 0.89 7.74
N LYS A 175 -8.13 -0.15 8.03
CA LYS A 175 -7.59 -1.52 8.13
C LYS A 175 -7.08 -2.02 6.79
N LYS A 176 -7.91 -2.01 5.74
CA LYS A 176 -7.60 -2.56 4.42
C LYS A 176 -6.43 -1.85 3.74
N THR A 177 -6.38 -0.52 3.84
CA THR A 177 -5.39 0.31 3.12
C THR A 177 -4.49 1.08 4.07
N GLY A 178 -5.05 1.75 5.07
CA GLY A 178 -4.35 2.65 5.98
C GLY A 178 -3.23 1.98 6.78
N LYS A 179 -3.42 0.74 7.25
CA LYS A 179 -2.45 0.03 8.08
C LYS A 179 -1.10 -0.19 7.38
N LEU A 180 -1.09 -0.54 6.09
CA LEU A 180 0.18 -0.66 5.37
C LEU A 180 0.85 0.69 5.13
N PHE A 181 0.09 1.77 4.94
CA PHE A 181 0.61 3.14 4.89
C PHE A 181 1.14 3.59 6.27
N SER A 182 0.48 3.18 7.35
CA SER A 182 0.97 3.38 8.72
C SER A 182 2.33 2.71 8.92
N PHE A 183 2.47 1.44 8.54
CA PHE A 183 3.77 0.76 8.54
C PHE A 183 4.83 1.58 7.76
N CYS A 184 4.51 2.02 6.54
CA CYS A 184 5.43 2.82 5.71
C CYS A 184 5.90 4.09 6.43
N SER A 185 5.04 4.67 7.26
CA SER A 185 5.34 5.90 8.00
C SER A 185 6.11 5.63 9.28
N MET A 186 5.79 4.56 10.00
CA MET A 186 6.40 4.22 11.27
C MET A 186 7.79 3.56 11.13
N ALA A 187 8.00 2.77 10.08
CA ALA A 187 9.26 2.04 9.90
C ALA A 187 10.51 2.94 9.91
N PRO A 188 10.57 4.07 9.19
CA PRO A 188 11.71 4.99 9.29
C PRO A 188 11.87 5.60 10.70
N VAL A 189 10.77 5.85 11.42
CA VAL A 189 10.80 6.38 12.79
C VAL A 189 11.41 5.34 13.74
N ILE A 190 11.03 4.07 13.63
CA ILE A 190 11.59 2.96 14.41
C ILE A 190 13.11 2.87 14.19
N ILE A 191 13.56 2.92 12.93
CA ILE A 191 14.99 2.85 12.58
C ILE A 191 15.76 4.02 13.16
N SER A 192 15.17 5.22 13.17
CA SER A 192 15.81 6.42 13.73
C SER A 192 15.87 6.43 15.25
N LYS A 193 15.20 5.47 15.92
CA LYS A 193 15.04 5.41 17.39
C LYS A 193 14.31 6.64 17.97
N LYS A 194 13.61 7.44 17.14
CA LYS A 194 12.83 8.63 17.52
C LYS A 194 11.41 8.27 17.98
N ASN A 195 11.29 7.40 18.99
CA ASN A 195 10.03 6.79 19.42
C ASN A 195 8.93 7.78 19.80
N ASN A 196 9.27 8.99 20.23
CA ASN A 196 8.34 10.09 20.53
C ASN A 196 7.50 10.52 19.31
N HIS A 197 7.94 10.21 18.09
CA HIS A 197 7.21 10.51 16.86
C HIS A 197 6.31 9.35 16.38
N LEU A 198 6.38 8.15 16.97
CA LEU A 198 5.67 6.96 16.47
C LEU A 198 4.16 7.19 16.34
N LYS A 199 3.48 7.63 17.40
CA LYS A 199 2.03 7.91 17.37
C LYS A 199 1.66 8.93 16.29
N LYS A 200 2.49 9.97 16.11
CA LYS A 200 2.26 11.00 15.09
C LYS A 200 2.37 10.41 13.67
N PHE A 201 3.40 9.60 13.39
CA PHE A 201 3.61 9.01 12.07
C PHE A 201 2.67 7.84 11.78
N ASP A 202 2.22 7.08 12.79
CA ASP A 202 1.11 6.13 12.65
C ASP A 202 -0.15 6.85 12.11
N LYS A 203 -0.54 7.94 12.77
CA LYS A 203 -1.71 8.71 12.34
C LYS A 203 -1.53 9.35 10.96
N ILE A 204 -0.34 9.91 10.65
CA ILE A 204 -0.02 10.46 9.32
C ILE A 204 -0.14 9.36 8.26
N GLY A 205 0.44 8.18 8.50
CA GLY A 205 0.36 7.06 7.57
C GLY A 205 -1.06 6.59 7.32
N SER A 206 -1.83 6.39 8.39
CA SER A 206 -3.25 6.00 8.30
C SER A 206 -4.07 7.04 7.52
N ASP A 207 -3.85 8.34 7.77
CA ASP A 207 -4.53 9.44 7.08
C ASP A 207 -4.15 9.48 5.58
N ILE A 208 -2.86 9.24 5.23
CA ILE A 208 -2.41 9.14 3.84
C ILE A 208 -3.04 7.93 3.14
N GLY A 209 -3.15 6.78 3.84
CA GLY A 209 -3.82 5.58 3.31
C GLY A 209 -5.30 5.81 3.05
N LEU A 210 -6.00 6.50 3.94
CA LEU A 210 -7.39 6.89 3.74
C LEU A 210 -7.54 7.87 2.56
N LEU A 211 -6.63 8.86 2.45
CA LEU A 211 -6.59 9.79 1.33
C LEU A 211 -6.36 9.07 0.00
N PHE A 212 -5.48 8.06 0.02
CA PHE A 212 -5.20 7.21 -1.15
C PHE A 212 -6.45 6.46 -1.60
N GLN A 213 -7.21 5.88 -0.65
CA GLN A 213 -8.45 5.17 -0.96
C GLN A 213 -9.52 6.13 -1.50
N ILE A 214 -9.70 7.31 -0.88
CA ILE A 214 -10.61 8.36 -1.40
C ILE A 214 -10.27 8.69 -2.86
N ALA A 215 -8.99 8.81 -3.16
CA ALA A 215 -8.53 9.10 -4.51
C ALA A 215 -8.84 7.95 -5.48
N ASP A 216 -8.67 6.69 -5.06
CA ASP A 216 -9.02 5.52 -5.88
C ASP A 216 -10.53 5.42 -6.13
N ASP A 217 -11.36 5.63 -5.10
CA ASP A 217 -12.82 5.64 -5.20
C ASP A 217 -13.31 6.71 -6.19
N LEU A 218 -12.69 7.92 -6.15
CA LEU A 218 -13.02 9.02 -7.08
C LEU A 218 -12.65 8.67 -8.52
N ILE A 219 -11.55 7.95 -8.76
CA ILE A 219 -11.13 7.48 -10.09
C ILE A 219 -12.10 6.41 -10.60
N ASP A 220 -12.49 5.45 -9.76
CA ASP A 220 -13.46 4.41 -10.14
C ASP A 220 -14.82 5.02 -10.48
N TYR A 221 -15.30 5.96 -9.68
CA TYR A 221 -16.55 6.68 -9.92
C TYR A 221 -16.54 7.48 -11.22
N ALA A 222 -15.41 8.14 -11.57
CA ALA A 222 -15.29 8.94 -12.78
C ALA A 222 -15.33 8.10 -14.08
N GLY A 223 -15.19 6.78 -14.01
CA GLY A 223 -15.41 5.87 -15.13
C GLY A 223 -14.40 5.95 -16.27
N LYS A 224 -13.21 6.53 -16.07
CA LYS A 224 -12.17 6.66 -17.10
C LYS A 224 -11.31 5.39 -17.21
N THR A 225 -11.81 4.36 -17.88
CA THR A 225 -11.19 3.05 -18.04
C THR A 225 -9.76 3.09 -18.60
N LYS A 226 -9.47 4.00 -19.54
CA LYS A 226 -8.12 4.15 -20.16
C LYS A 226 -7.01 4.53 -19.17
N LYS A 227 -7.34 5.17 -18.04
CA LYS A 227 -6.32 5.61 -17.04
C LYS A 227 -6.06 4.56 -15.94
N VAL A 228 -6.94 3.59 -15.72
CA VAL A 228 -6.93 2.72 -14.53
C VAL A 228 -6.47 1.30 -14.83
N GLY A 229 -6.51 0.87 -16.10
CA GLY A 229 -6.11 -0.48 -16.51
C GLY A 229 -6.99 -1.62 -15.97
N LYS A 230 -8.20 -1.28 -15.45
CA LYS A 230 -9.25 -2.22 -15.02
C LYS A 230 -10.63 -1.65 -15.34
N LYS A 231 -11.68 -2.49 -15.34
CA LYS A 231 -13.08 -2.04 -15.51
C LYS A 231 -13.41 -1.05 -14.39
N THR A 232 -14.04 0.07 -14.72
CA THR A 232 -14.50 1.12 -13.80
C THR A 232 -15.97 0.95 -13.44
N LYS A 233 -16.46 1.68 -12.42
CA LYS A 233 -17.82 1.57 -11.83
C LYS A 233 -18.12 0.20 -11.21
N LYS A 234 -17.08 -0.54 -10.82
CA LYS A 234 -17.23 -1.86 -10.19
C LYS A 234 -17.81 -1.76 -8.79
N ASP A 235 -17.33 -0.80 -8.02
CA ASP A 235 -17.76 -0.62 -6.63
C ASP A 235 -19.25 -0.32 -6.54
N LEU A 236 -19.79 0.47 -7.46
CA LEU A 236 -21.23 0.73 -7.55
C LEU A 236 -22.02 -0.55 -7.94
N LYS A 237 -21.51 -1.33 -8.92
CA LYS A 237 -22.17 -2.56 -9.36
C LYS A 237 -22.17 -3.66 -8.29
N LYS A 238 -21.11 -3.75 -7.49
CA LYS A 238 -21.00 -4.70 -6.38
C LYS A 238 -21.71 -4.23 -5.12
N GLY A 239 -22.21 -2.99 -5.07
CA GLY A 239 -22.81 -2.41 -3.88
C GLY A 239 -21.81 -2.23 -2.75
N LYS A 240 -20.54 -1.90 -3.08
CA LYS A 240 -19.50 -1.66 -2.06
C LYS A 240 -19.79 -0.42 -1.22
N ALA A 241 -19.56 -0.53 0.08
CA ALA A 241 -19.67 0.56 1.03
C ALA A 241 -18.45 1.49 0.92
N THR A 242 -18.54 2.53 0.08
CA THR A 242 -17.47 3.53 -0.12
C THR A 242 -17.87 4.89 0.45
N LEU A 243 -16.88 5.78 0.64
CA LEU A 243 -17.17 7.16 1.05
C LEU A 243 -18.02 7.89 0.01
N ILE A 244 -17.83 7.59 -1.27
CA ILE A 244 -18.63 8.20 -2.35
C ILE A 244 -20.08 7.72 -2.31
N SER A 245 -20.32 6.43 -2.06
CA SER A 245 -21.69 5.90 -1.98
C SER A 245 -22.48 6.51 -0.82
N LEU A 246 -21.79 6.88 0.26
CA LEU A 246 -22.45 7.46 1.46
C LEU A 246 -22.56 8.99 1.42
N LEU A 247 -21.48 9.70 1.03
CA LEU A 247 -21.38 11.16 1.12
C LEU A 247 -21.67 11.87 -0.19
N GLY A 248 -21.67 11.14 -1.29
CA GLY A 248 -21.66 11.69 -2.64
C GLY A 248 -20.31 12.30 -3.03
N ARG A 249 -20.10 12.51 -4.35
CA ARG A 249 -18.82 12.96 -4.92
C ARG A 249 -18.30 14.27 -4.32
N LYS A 250 -19.19 15.31 -4.21
CA LYS A 250 -18.79 16.65 -3.73
C LYS A 250 -18.25 16.63 -2.31
N ASN A 251 -18.95 15.94 -1.39
CA ASN A 251 -18.55 15.87 0.01
C ASN A 251 -17.33 14.97 0.22
N THR A 252 -17.17 13.90 -0.58
CA THR A 252 -15.96 13.05 -0.56
C THR A 252 -14.72 13.84 -0.98
N ILE A 253 -14.83 14.71 -1.99
CA ILE A 253 -13.74 15.63 -2.39
C ILE A 253 -13.40 16.60 -1.24
N LYS A 254 -14.41 17.22 -0.62
CA LYS A 254 -14.20 18.11 0.53
C LYS A 254 -13.52 17.38 1.70
N TYR A 255 -13.95 16.13 1.97
CA TYR A 255 -13.34 15.30 3.00
C TYR A 255 -11.86 15.01 2.72
N GLY A 256 -11.51 14.67 1.48
CA GLY A 256 -10.12 14.46 1.04
C GLY A 256 -9.26 15.71 1.21
N HIS A 257 -9.77 16.90 0.85
CA HIS A 257 -9.04 18.17 1.05
C HIS A 257 -8.83 18.47 2.54
N LYS A 258 -9.85 18.28 3.39
CA LYS A 258 -9.72 18.46 4.84
C LYS A 258 -8.66 17.52 5.43
N LEU A 259 -8.68 16.25 5.00
CA LEU A 259 -7.69 15.26 5.43
C LEU A 259 -6.27 15.65 5.02
N LYS A 260 -6.08 16.13 3.79
CA LYS A 260 -4.78 16.67 3.31
C LYS A 260 -4.29 17.81 4.23
N LEU A 261 -5.13 18.78 4.55
CA LEU A 261 -4.75 19.88 5.46
C LEU A 261 -4.36 19.36 6.84
N THR A 262 -5.08 18.38 7.39
CA THR A 262 -4.76 17.74 8.66
C THR A 262 -3.37 17.09 8.61
N ILE A 263 -3.02 16.40 7.52
CA ILE A 263 -1.69 15.80 7.32
C ILE A 263 -0.62 16.89 7.27
N PHE A 264 -0.84 17.97 6.51
CA PHE A 264 0.10 19.07 6.37
C PHE A 264 0.39 19.77 7.69
N ASN A 265 -0.65 20.03 8.49
CA ASN A 265 -0.49 20.64 9.82
C ASN A 265 0.39 19.78 10.74
N LYS A 266 0.22 18.44 10.71
CA LYS A 266 1.08 17.51 11.46
C LYS A 266 2.54 17.54 10.97
N LEU A 267 2.76 17.83 9.69
CA LEU A 267 4.10 17.88 9.07
C LEU A 267 4.81 19.22 9.23
N ASN A 268 4.13 20.30 9.61
CA ASN A 268 4.72 21.63 9.73
C ASN A 268 5.89 21.68 10.71
N ALA A 269 5.85 20.87 11.78
CA ALA A 269 6.95 20.76 12.76
C ALA A 269 8.28 20.27 12.17
N PHE A 270 8.28 19.72 10.94
CA PHE A 270 9.47 19.20 10.26
C PHE A 270 10.02 20.17 9.19
N GLY A 271 9.34 21.29 8.95
CA GLY A 271 9.75 22.34 8.00
C GLY A 271 10.03 21.77 6.60
N LYS A 272 11.06 22.30 5.95
CA LYS A 272 11.50 21.89 4.59
C LYS A 272 11.85 20.41 4.45
N LYS A 273 12.20 19.71 5.54
CA LYS A 273 12.49 18.28 5.50
C LYS A 273 11.26 17.44 5.10
N ALA A 274 10.05 17.97 5.29
CA ALA A 274 8.81 17.30 4.94
C ALA A 274 8.28 17.64 3.53
N ASP A 275 8.95 18.47 2.75
CA ASP A 275 8.44 18.94 1.45
C ASP A 275 8.25 17.78 0.46
N ASP A 276 9.22 16.85 0.35
CA ASP A 276 9.06 15.65 -0.49
C ASP A 276 7.82 14.83 -0.11
N LEU A 277 7.51 14.73 1.19
CA LEU A 277 6.34 14.04 1.69
C LEU A 277 5.04 14.81 1.39
N LYS A 278 5.03 16.13 1.57
CA LYS A 278 3.90 16.99 1.19
C LYS A 278 3.61 16.89 -0.30
N ASP A 279 4.67 16.88 -1.15
CA ASP A 279 4.54 16.66 -2.59
C ASP A 279 3.90 15.28 -2.91
N THR A 280 4.28 14.24 -2.17
CA THR A 280 3.71 12.91 -2.35
C THR A 280 2.22 12.90 -1.98
N VAL A 281 1.82 13.56 -0.90
CA VAL A 281 0.42 13.71 -0.48
C VAL A 281 -0.39 14.49 -1.53
N ASN A 282 0.14 15.60 -2.06
CA ASN A 282 -0.48 16.33 -3.16
C ASN A 282 -0.67 15.45 -4.39
N TYR A 283 0.37 14.74 -4.80
CA TYR A 283 0.32 13.84 -5.94
C TYR A 283 -0.74 12.74 -5.79
N ILE A 284 -0.94 12.18 -4.59
CA ILE A 284 -1.98 11.19 -4.33
C ILE A 284 -3.37 11.78 -4.61
N LEU A 285 -3.64 13.00 -4.15
CA LEU A 285 -4.94 13.63 -4.32
C LEU A 285 -5.18 14.12 -5.75
N GLU A 286 -4.12 14.60 -6.43
CA GLU A 286 -4.21 15.21 -7.77
C GLU A 286 -4.19 14.20 -8.91
N ARG A 287 -3.86 12.92 -8.67
CA ARG A 287 -3.86 11.89 -9.73
C ARG A 287 -5.23 11.64 -10.35
N ASN A 288 -6.27 12.27 -9.81
CA ASN A 288 -7.66 12.21 -10.28
C ASN A 288 -8.04 13.30 -11.29
N LYS A 289 -7.11 14.25 -11.56
CA LYS A 289 -7.31 15.35 -12.51
C LYS A 289 -6.77 15.01 -13.89
#